data_ebfd918cb26cd0bf8b308c577e7999d8
#
_entry.id   ebfd918cb26cd0bf8b308c577e7999d8
#
_cell.length_a   1.000
_cell.length_b   1.000
_cell.length_c   1.000
_cell.angle_alpha   90.00
_cell.angle_beta   90.00
_cell.angle_gamma   90.00
#
_symmetry.space_group_name_H-M   'P 1'
#
loop_
_entity.id
_entity.type
_entity.pdbx_description
1 polymer ?
#
loop_
_entity_poly.entity_id
_entity_poly.type
_entity_poly.pdbx_seq_one_letter_code
_entity_poly.pdbx_strand_id
1 'polypeptide(L)'
;MKKMKYIFTFLLAACFLVSCDELSMNETIASAPVIESFMPAQGSVGSKIVVTGKALNGVTKALLGEKECEIAERLSNTSLTIEVPNEARTGKITLVNAEGEGVSESEFAVEYPAPLATASSVQTEVEMGNKMLISGKNMNVISAVYFTANGGTVKHEATVISKNVNEIVFT
;
A
#
# COMPACT_ATOMS: atom_id res chain seq x y z
N MET A 1 2.71 -80.99 27.29
CA MET A 1 1.90 -80.05 26.55
C MET A 1 1.54 -78.80 27.36
N LYS A 2 2.47 -78.13 28.04
CA LYS A 2 2.25 -76.94 28.87
C LYS A 2 3.15 -75.73 28.50
N LYS A 3 4.00 -75.85 27.52
CA LYS A 3 4.94 -74.77 27.14
C LYS A 3 4.55 -73.97 25.89
N MET A 4 3.44 -74.33 25.25
CA MET A 4 3.06 -73.69 24.00
C MET A 4 2.00 -72.57 24.18
N LYS A 5 1.50 -72.34 25.39
CA LYS A 5 0.51 -71.32 25.70
C LYS A 5 1.09 -69.94 26.00
N TYR A 6 2.36 -69.84 26.32
CA TYR A 6 2.98 -68.57 26.68
C TYR A 6 3.63 -67.84 25.49
N ILE A 7 3.86 -68.53 24.38
CA ILE A 7 4.46 -67.95 23.17
C ILE A 7 3.44 -67.12 22.42
N PHE A 8 2.15 -67.52 22.51
CA PHE A 8 1.07 -66.80 21.81
C PHE A 8 0.63 -65.52 22.53
N THR A 9 0.86 -65.43 23.83
CA THR A 9 0.50 -64.24 24.62
C THR A 9 1.53 -63.11 24.52
N PHE A 10 2.80 -63.48 24.17
CA PHE A 10 3.88 -62.50 24.04
C PHE A 10 3.91 -61.84 22.67
N LEU A 11 3.31 -62.47 21.65
CA LEU A 11 3.27 -61.94 20.29
C LEU A 11 2.15 -60.91 20.08
N LEU A 12 1.17 -60.84 21.00
CA LEU A 12 0.02 -59.90 20.91
C LEU A 12 0.29 -58.57 21.63
N ALA A 13 1.37 -58.50 22.44
CA ALA A 13 1.73 -57.31 23.19
C ALA A 13 2.71 -56.37 22.45
N ALA A 14 3.23 -56.81 21.29
CA ALA A 14 4.23 -56.03 20.53
C ALA A 14 3.65 -55.16 19.41
N CYS A 15 2.32 -55.13 19.24
CA CYS A 15 1.67 -54.34 18.14
C CYS A 15 1.10 -53.00 18.55
N PHE A 16 1.38 -52.49 19.75
CA PHE A 16 0.79 -51.19 20.20
C PHE A 16 1.82 -50.08 20.41
N LEU A 17 2.98 -50.15 19.77
CA LEU A 17 3.91 -49.01 19.73
C LEU A 17 4.20 -48.60 18.29
N VAL A 18 3.15 -48.49 17.46
CA VAL A 18 3.18 -47.57 16.35
C VAL A 18 2.77 -46.24 16.96
N SER A 19 3.70 -45.53 17.56
CA SER A 19 3.63 -44.13 17.75
C SER A 19 3.41 -43.53 16.35
N CYS A 20 2.20 -43.12 16.07
CA CYS A 20 1.97 -42.18 15.00
C CYS A 20 2.72 -40.93 15.43
N ASP A 21 3.95 -40.76 14.95
CA ASP A 21 4.51 -39.46 14.80
C ASP A 21 3.48 -38.72 13.91
N GLU A 22 2.66 -37.93 14.53
CA GLU A 22 2.02 -36.83 13.82
C GLU A 22 3.16 -35.99 13.27
N LEU A 23 3.56 -36.33 12.03
CA LEU A 23 4.18 -35.37 11.16
C LEU A 23 3.21 -34.19 11.13
N SER A 24 3.45 -33.24 12.02
CA SER A 24 2.88 -31.91 11.94
C SER A 24 3.41 -31.33 10.62
N MET A 25 2.78 -31.78 9.53
CA MET A 25 2.86 -31.04 8.29
C MET A 25 2.20 -29.71 8.62
N ASN A 26 3.04 -28.76 9.00
CA ASN A 26 2.66 -27.37 9.01
C ASN A 26 2.52 -26.98 7.53
N GLU A 27 1.53 -27.57 6.84
CA GLU A 27 1.07 -27.07 5.57
C GLU A 27 0.61 -25.64 5.86
N THR A 28 1.46 -24.70 5.52
CA THR A 28 1.06 -23.31 5.42
C THR A 28 -0.01 -23.29 4.32
N ILE A 29 -1.27 -23.46 4.72
CA ILE A 29 -2.40 -23.39 3.80
C ILE A 29 -2.26 -22.02 3.15
N ALA A 30 -1.95 -22.02 1.86
CA ALA A 30 -1.91 -20.79 1.11
C ALA A 30 -3.30 -20.16 1.21
N SER A 31 -3.36 -18.93 1.66
CA SER A 31 -4.60 -18.20 1.88
C SER A 31 -4.45 -16.76 1.39
N ALA A 32 -5.58 -16.13 1.06
CA ALA A 32 -5.60 -14.70 0.78
C ALA A 32 -5.00 -13.91 1.95
N PRO A 33 -4.31 -12.79 1.69
CA PRO A 33 -3.73 -11.97 2.73
C PRO A 33 -4.83 -11.38 3.63
N VAL A 34 -4.56 -11.27 4.91
CA VAL A 34 -5.44 -10.61 5.87
C VAL A 34 -4.68 -9.45 6.48
N ILE A 35 -5.24 -8.25 6.40
CA ILE A 35 -4.71 -7.06 7.04
C ILE A 35 -5.39 -6.90 8.40
N GLU A 36 -4.64 -7.01 9.49
CA GLU A 36 -5.15 -6.83 10.86
C GLU A 36 -4.96 -5.37 11.31
N SER A 37 -3.83 -4.77 10.94
CA SER A 37 -3.54 -3.37 11.26
C SER A 37 -2.45 -2.81 10.35
N PHE A 38 -2.29 -1.49 10.38
CA PHE A 38 -1.17 -0.82 9.74
C PHE A 38 -0.76 0.43 10.54
N MET A 39 0.49 0.83 10.42
CA MET A 39 1.05 2.01 11.09
C MET A 39 2.10 2.69 10.20
N PRO A 40 2.14 4.03 10.16
CA PRO A 40 1.22 4.99 10.78
C PRO A 40 -0.16 4.97 10.10
N ALA A 41 -1.17 5.64 10.70
CA ALA A 41 -2.50 5.78 10.10
C ALA A 41 -2.56 6.88 9.02
N GLN A 42 -1.54 7.74 8.95
CA GLN A 42 -1.42 8.83 7.99
C GLN A 42 0.03 9.10 7.64
N GLY A 43 0.26 9.69 6.47
CA GLY A 43 1.59 10.09 6.03
C GLY A 43 1.58 10.69 4.63
N SER A 44 2.71 11.28 4.24
CA SER A 44 2.91 11.87 2.93
C SER A 44 3.39 10.84 1.90
N VAL A 45 3.38 11.23 0.64
CA VAL A 45 4.04 10.49 -0.45
C VAL A 45 5.49 10.16 -0.08
N GLY A 46 5.91 8.93 -0.33
CA GLY A 46 7.22 8.39 0.06
C GLY A 46 7.30 7.90 1.51
N SER A 47 6.25 8.07 2.32
CA SER A 47 6.20 7.50 3.67
C SER A 47 6.08 5.99 3.61
N LYS A 48 6.68 5.31 4.59
CA LYS A 48 6.57 3.87 4.75
C LYS A 48 5.42 3.52 5.68
N ILE A 49 4.64 2.51 5.29
CA ILE A 49 3.53 1.95 6.06
C ILE A 49 3.90 0.51 6.39
N VAL A 50 3.98 0.18 7.67
CA VAL A 50 4.11 -1.20 8.13
C VAL A 50 2.72 -1.80 8.26
N VAL A 51 2.47 -2.84 7.49
CA VAL A 51 1.21 -3.61 7.51
C VAL A 51 1.43 -4.89 8.29
N THR A 52 0.54 -5.18 9.22
CA THR A 52 0.54 -6.38 10.04
C THR A 52 -0.69 -7.22 9.76
N GLY A 53 -0.52 -8.54 9.72
CA GLY A 53 -1.63 -9.42 9.37
C GLY A 53 -1.22 -10.88 9.22
N LYS A 54 -1.83 -11.58 8.27
CA LYS A 54 -1.56 -13.00 7.97
C LYS A 54 -1.37 -13.21 6.48
N ALA A 55 -0.61 -14.24 6.10
CA ALA A 55 -0.30 -14.62 4.72
C ALA A 55 0.36 -13.48 3.90
N LEU A 56 1.19 -12.67 4.56
CA LEU A 56 1.80 -11.49 3.94
C LEU A 56 3.07 -11.79 3.15
N ASN A 57 3.73 -12.92 3.37
CA ASN A 57 4.92 -13.32 2.62
C ASN A 57 4.63 -13.62 1.13
N GLY A 58 3.41 -14.05 0.81
CA GLY A 58 2.96 -14.35 -0.56
C GLY A 58 2.42 -13.15 -1.34
N VAL A 59 2.34 -11.97 -0.74
CA VAL A 59 1.79 -10.77 -1.39
C VAL A 59 2.66 -10.39 -2.59
N THR A 60 2.07 -10.27 -3.76
CA THR A 60 2.73 -9.87 -5.01
C THR A 60 2.44 -8.43 -5.38
N LYS A 61 1.32 -7.88 -4.91
CA LYS A 61 0.87 -6.52 -5.22
C LYS A 61 0.25 -5.86 -3.99
N ALA A 62 0.54 -4.58 -3.82
CA ALA A 62 -0.08 -3.73 -2.81
C ALA A 62 -0.68 -2.49 -3.48
N LEU A 63 -1.83 -2.03 -2.98
CA LEU A 63 -2.48 -0.81 -3.46
C LEU A 63 -2.88 0.06 -2.26
N LEU A 64 -2.86 1.37 -2.48
CA LEU A 64 -3.49 2.36 -1.62
C LEU A 64 -4.59 3.06 -2.43
N GLY A 65 -5.84 2.76 -2.10
CA GLY A 65 -6.96 3.08 -2.98
C GLY A 65 -6.79 2.40 -4.35
N GLU A 66 -6.67 3.19 -5.40
CA GLU A 66 -6.46 2.69 -6.77
C GLU A 66 -4.98 2.69 -7.23
N LYS A 67 -4.07 3.23 -6.40
CA LYS A 67 -2.65 3.38 -6.78
C LYS A 67 -1.81 2.24 -6.24
N GLU A 68 -0.98 1.68 -7.12
CA GLU A 68 -0.04 0.63 -6.76
C GLU A 68 1.11 1.17 -5.91
N CYS A 69 1.36 0.48 -4.81
CA CYS A 69 2.43 0.77 -3.85
C CYS A 69 3.63 -0.13 -4.11
N GLU A 70 4.83 0.40 -3.95
CA GLU A 70 6.02 -0.42 -3.88
C GLU A 70 6.03 -1.20 -2.55
N ILE A 71 6.36 -2.49 -2.62
CA ILE A 71 6.61 -3.31 -1.43
C ILE A 71 8.07 -3.10 -1.06
N ALA A 72 8.31 -2.17 -0.15
CA ALA A 72 9.65 -1.76 0.23
C ALA A 72 10.40 -2.84 1.00
N GLU A 73 9.70 -3.63 1.82
CA GLU A 73 10.32 -4.68 2.63
C GLU A 73 9.31 -5.77 3.01
N ARG A 74 9.76 -7.03 2.96
CA ARG A 74 9.01 -8.20 3.44
C ARG A 74 9.66 -8.70 4.73
N LEU A 75 9.07 -8.37 5.86
CA LEU A 75 9.63 -8.68 7.16
C LEU A 75 9.33 -10.13 7.58
N SER A 76 8.11 -10.59 7.33
CA SER A 76 7.66 -11.94 7.70
C SER A 76 6.32 -12.31 7.04
N ASN A 77 5.79 -13.49 7.37
CA ASN A 77 4.42 -13.88 6.98
C ASN A 77 3.34 -13.02 7.64
N THR A 78 3.70 -12.25 8.68
CA THR A 78 2.78 -11.42 9.45
C THR A 78 3.07 -9.94 9.36
N SER A 79 4.10 -9.51 8.63
CA SER A 79 4.45 -8.10 8.50
C SER A 79 5.17 -7.81 7.18
N LEU A 80 4.76 -6.74 6.52
CA LEU A 80 5.43 -6.17 5.35
C LEU A 80 5.36 -4.64 5.39
N THR A 81 6.26 -4.00 4.65
CA THR A 81 6.32 -2.54 4.53
C THR A 81 6.03 -2.14 3.09
N ILE A 82 5.10 -1.22 2.91
CA ILE A 82 4.78 -0.59 1.63
C ILE A 82 5.12 0.90 1.66
N GLU A 83 5.36 1.49 0.50
CA GLU A 83 5.63 2.92 0.35
C GLU A 83 4.44 3.63 -0.28
N VAL A 84 4.08 4.81 0.25
CA VAL A 84 3.00 5.64 -0.28
C VAL A 84 3.40 6.18 -1.66
N PRO A 85 2.71 5.78 -2.75
CA PRO A 85 3.11 6.15 -4.10
C PRO A 85 2.78 7.60 -4.44
N ASN A 86 3.41 8.11 -5.49
CA ASN A 86 3.03 9.39 -6.06
C ASN A 86 1.56 9.40 -6.47
N GLU A 87 0.89 10.53 -6.28
CA GLU A 87 -0.53 10.71 -6.60
C GLU A 87 -1.50 9.78 -5.84
N ALA A 88 -1.03 9.09 -4.80
CA ALA A 88 -1.91 8.34 -3.91
C ALA A 88 -2.98 9.28 -3.32
N ARG A 89 -4.14 8.75 -3.01
CA ARG A 89 -5.20 9.44 -2.28
C ARG A 89 -5.52 8.66 -1.01
N THR A 90 -6.07 9.33 -0.02
CA THR A 90 -6.65 8.67 1.15
C THR A 90 -7.55 7.53 0.71
N GLY A 91 -7.35 6.36 1.28
CA GLY A 91 -8.07 5.15 0.90
C GLY A 91 -7.62 3.93 1.66
N LYS A 92 -8.26 2.81 1.38
CA LYS A 92 -7.93 1.51 1.98
C LYS A 92 -6.68 0.92 1.34
N ILE A 93 -5.95 0.15 2.16
CA ILE A 93 -4.84 -0.67 1.69
C ILE A 93 -5.40 -2.00 1.20
N THR A 94 -5.02 -2.41 0.00
CA THR A 94 -5.34 -3.72 -0.56
C THR A 94 -4.06 -4.48 -0.85
N LEU A 95 -3.96 -5.69 -0.35
CA LEU A 95 -2.85 -6.61 -0.63
C LEU A 95 -3.37 -7.78 -1.45
N VAL A 96 -2.60 -8.21 -2.45
CA VAL A 96 -2.98 -9.28 -3.37
C VAL A 96 -1.89 -10.34 -3.39
N ASN A 97 -2.31 -11.61 -3.33
CA ASN A 97 -1.46 -12.77 -3.60
C ASN A 97 -2.16 -13.73 -4.60
N ALA A 98 -1.60 -14.91 -4.83
CA ALA A 98 -2.17 -15.90 -5.75
C ALA A 98 -3.54 -16.44 -5.31
N GLU A 99 -3.84 -16.39 -4.00
CA GLU A 99 -5.05 -16.95 -3.39
C GLU A 99 -6.19 -15.93 -3.28
N GLY A 100 -5.90 -14.63 -3.50
CA GLY A 100 -6.90 -13.59 -3.45
C GLY A 100 -6.38 -12.26 -2.92
N GLU A 101 -7.31 -11.43 -2.45
CA GLU A 101 -7.02 -10.10 -1.93
C GLU A 101 -7.50 -9.92 -0.49
N GLY A 102 -6.78 -9.09 0.26
CA GLY A 102 -7.15 -8.62 1.59
C GLY A 102 -7.19 -7.11 1.63
N VAL A 103 -8.24 -6.55 2.19
CA VAL A 103 -8.48 -5.10 2.26
C VAL A 103 -8.48 -4.67 3.72
N SER A 104 -7.85 -3.53 4.02
CA SER A 104 -7.84 -2.96 5.37
C SER A 104 -9.23 -2.52 5.80
N GLU A 105 -9.51 -2.62 7.09
CA GLU A 105 -10.78 -2.15 7.66
C GLU A 105 -10.86 -0.62 7.60
N SER A 106 -9.79 0.06 8.01
CA SER A 106 -9.67 1.52 8.00
C SER A 106 -8.93 2.03 6.77
N GLU A 107 -9.06 3.32 6.50
CA GLU A 107 -8.35 4.03 5.45
C GLU A 107 -7.03 4.61 5.98
N PHE A 108 -6.01 4.62 5.14
CA PHE A 108 -4.80 5.39 5.35
C PHE A 108 -5.01 6.81 4.84
N ALA A 109 -4.76 7.82 5.69
CA ALA A 109 -4.88 9.22 5.32
C ALA A 109 -3.60 9.71 4.63
N VAL A 110 -3.70 10.08 3.35
CA VAL A 110 -2.57 10.68 2.63
C VAL A 110 -2.51 12.16 2.91
N GLU A 111 -1.38 12.61 3.46
CA GLU A 111 -1.11 14.02 3.73
C GLU A 111 -0.36 14.63 2.56
N TYR A 112 -0.91 15.72 2.03
CA TYR A 112 -0.24 16.52 1.02
C TYR A 112 0.22 17.83 1.66
N PRO A 113 1.52 18.09 1.70
CA PRO A 113 1.99 19.40 2.08
C PRO A 113 1.45 20.44 1.10
N ALA A 114 0.99 21.57 1.62
CA ALA A 114 0.41 22.64 0.81
C ALA A 114 1.37 23.08 -0.31
N PRO A 115 0.86 23.37 -1.52
CA PRO A 115 1.69 23.92 -2.58
C PRO A 115 2.17 25.33 -2.18
N LEU A 116 3.43 25.61 -2.48
CA LEU A 116 4.05 26.91 -2.20
C LEU A 116 4.68 27.44 -3.50
N ALA A 117 4.02 28.40 -4.12
CA ALA A 117 4.55 29.08 -5.29
C ALA A 117 5.68 30.04 -4.90
N THR A 118 6.74 30.09 -5.71
CA THR A 118 7.80 31.10 -5.57
C THR A 118 7.36 32.38 -6.27
N ALA A 119 7.19 33.45 -5.51
CA ALA A 119 6.64 34.71 -6.04
C ALA A 119 7.40 35.25 -7.27
N SER A 120 8.73 35.06 -7.32
CA SER A 120 9.54 35.49 -8.45
C SER A 120 9.35 34.66 -9.73
N SER A 121 8.65 33.55 -9.67
CA SER A 121 8.36 32.70 -10.83
C SER A 121 7.05 33.01 -11.52
N VAL A 122 6.23 33.88 -10.92
CA VAL A 122 4.95 34.26 -11.51
C VAL A 122 5.17 35.35 -12.54
N GLN A 123 4.81 35.09 -13.80
CA GLN A 123 4.84 36.10 -14.85
C GLN A 123 3.75 37.15 -14.59
N THR A 124 4.13 38.42 -14.68
CA THR A 124 3.23 39.54 -14.40
C THR A 124 2.40 39.96 -15.62
N GLU A 125 2.86 39.68 -16.83
CA GLU A 125 2.20 39.96 -18.08
C GLU A 125 2.29 38.76 -19.02
N VAL A 126 1.15 38.30 -19.52
CA VAL A 126 1.06 37.15 -20.44
C VAL A 126 -0.06 37.42 -21.45
N GLU A 127 0.25 37.21 -22.73
CA GLU A 127 -0.76 37.25 -23.79
C GLU A 127 -1.66 35.99 -23.72
N MET A 128 -2.93 36.15 -24.05
CA MET A 128 -3.89 35.08 -24.07
C MET A 128 -3.41 33.92 -24.98
N GLY A 129 -3.50 32.68 -24.48
CA GLY A 129 -3.08 31.49 -25.22
C GLY A 129 -1.63 31.11 -25.03
N ASN A 130 -0.80 31.95 -24.41
CA ASN A 130 0.58 31.60 -24.09
C ASN A 130 0.64 30.67 -22.87
N LYS A 131 1.70 29.82 -22.84
CA LYS A 131 1.96 28.96 -21.70
C LYS A 131 2.58 29.78 -20.58
N MET A 132 2.08 29.53 -19.37
CA MET A 132 2.62 30.06 -18.14
C MET A 132 3.26 28.95 -17.32
N LEU A 133 4.31 29.29 -16.60
CA LEU A 133 5.02 28.42 -15.67
C LEU A 133 5.02 29.05 -14.29
N ILE A 134 4.64 28.29 -13.28
CA ILE A 134 4.84 28.67 -11.88
C ILE A 134 5.75 27.61 -11.25
N SER A 135 6.87 28.07 -10.69
CA SER A 135 7.78 27.24 -9.93
C SER A 135 7.49 27.33 -8.42
N GLY A 136 7.80 26.27 -7.69
CA GLY A 136 7.56 26.25 -6.25
C GLY A 136 7.88 24.92 -5.63
N LYS A 137 7.20 24.58 -4.56
CA LYS A 137 7.25 23.27 -3.89
C LYS A 137 5.87 22.65 -3.88
N ASN A 138 5.81 21.32 -3.95
CA ASN A 138 4.56 20.54 -3.92
C ASN A 138 3.57 20.95 -5.04
N MET A 139 4.05 21.35 -6.20
CA MET A 139 3.20 21.79 -7.31
C MET A 139 2.39 20.63 -7.91
N ASN A 140 2.83 19.39 -7.73
CA ASN A 140 2.13 18.19 -8.19
C ASN A 140 0.78 17.95 -7.51
N VAL A 141 0.53 18.53 -6.32
CA VAL A 141 -0.75 18.37 -5.60
C VAL A 141 -1.82 19.35 -6.08
N ILE A 142 -1.48 20.35 -6.89
CA ILE A 142 -2.43 21.33 -7.42
C ILE A 142 -3.42 20.60 -8.34
N SER A 143 -4.73 20.74 -8.05
CA SER A 143 -5.79 20.14 -8.86
C SER A 143 -6.30 21.09 -9.96
N ALA A 144 -6.30 22.41 -9.70
CA ALA A 144 -6.75 23.41 -10.66
C ALA A 144 -6.01 24.74 -10.44
N VAL A 145 -5.90 25.52 -11.52
CA VAL A 145 -5.36 26.88 -11.51
C VAL A 145 -6.45 27.83 -12.01
N TYR A 146 -6.59 28.97 -11.36
CA TYR A 146 -7.59 29.94 -11.72
C TYR A 146 -6.97 31.33 -11.89
N PHE A 147 -7.41 32.05 -12.89
CA PHE A 147 -7.18 33.47 -13.04
C PHE A 147 -8.35 34.25 -12.46
N THR A 148 -8.06 35.36 -11.79
CA THR A 148 -9.07 36.35 -11.37
C THR A 148 -8.67 37.69 -11.94
N ALA A 149 -9.65 38.43 -12.47
CA ALA A 149 -9.43 39.81 -12.84
C ALA A 149 -9.05 40.63 -11.60
N ASN A 150 -8.28 41.70 -11.79
CA ASN A 150 -7.77 42.55 -10.71
C ASN A 150 -8.94 43.06 -9.82
N GLY A 151 -8.97 42.61 -8.56
CA GLY A 151 -10.03 42.90 -7.60
C GLY A 151 -11.37 42.18 -7.85
N GLY A 152 -11.45 41.30 -8.85
CA GLY A 152 -12.65 40.55 -9.19
C GLY A 152 -12.84 39.28 -8.38
N THR A 153 -14.09 38.81 -8.31
CA THR A 153 -14.45 37.51 -7.68
C THR A 153 -14.64 36.39 -8.70
N VAL A 154 -14.72 36.72 -9.98
CA VAL A 154 -14.92 35.75 -11.06
C VAL A 154 -13.61 34.99 -11.31
N LYS A 155 -13.66 33.68 -11.25
CA LYS A 155 -12.54 32.80 -11.52
C LYS A 155 -12.68 32.18 -12.90
N HIS A 156 -11.61 32.26 -13.69
CA HIS A 156 -11.49 31.57 -14.97
C HIS A 156 -10.48 30.42 -14.81
N GLU A 157 -10.91 29.20 -15.05
CA GLU A 157 -10.05 28.03 -14.92
C GLU A 157 -9.06 27.95 -16.07
N ALA A 158 -7.80 27.74 -15.74
CA ALA A 158 -6.72 27.53 -16.70
C ALA A 158 -6.58 26.02 -17.02
N THR A 159 -6.15 25.73 -18.24
CA THR A 159 -5.85 24.35 -18.63
C THR A 159 -4.44 23.97 -18.17
N VAL A 160 -4.36 23.03 -17.24
CA VAL A 160 -3.07 22.48 -16.79
C VAL A 160 -2.53 21.56 -17.87
N ILE A 161 -1.32 21.86 -18.37
CA ILE A 161 -0.62 21.12 -19.42
C ILE A 161 0.27 20.05 -18.81
N SER A 162 1.05 20.43 -17.80
CA SER A 162 1.93 19.51 -17.08
C SER A 162 2.20 20.03 -15.67
N LYS A 163 2.53 19.09 -14.76
CA LYS A 163 2.95 19.44 -13.39
C LYS A 163 3.92 18.41 -12.85
N ASN A 164 4.83 18.88 -12.01
CA ASN A 164 5.72 18.05 -11.20
C ASN A 164 5.87 18.66 -9.80
N VAL A 165 6.76 18.12 -8.96
CA VAL A 165 6.95 18.60 -7.57
C VAL A 165 7.39 20.05 -7.51
N ASN A 166 8.11 20.56 -8.53
CA ASN A 166 8.74 21.86 -8.51
C ASN A 166 8.05 22.90 -9.40
N GLU A 167 7.19 22.48 -10.32
CA GLU A 167 6.59 23.37 -11.31
C GLU A 167 5.23 22.92 -11.81
N ILE A 168 4.43 23.86 -12.28
CA ILE A 168 3.19 23.63 -13.01
C ILE A 168 3.15 24.52 -14.25
N VAL A 169 2.78 23.96 -15.41
CA VAL A 169 2.61 24.64 -16.70
C VAL A 169 1.15 24.61 -17.08
N PHE A 170 0.60 25.75 -17.48
CA PHE A 170 -0.81 25.90 -17.85
C PHE A 170 -1.01 27.02 -18.89
N THR A 171 -2.18 27.06 -19.53
CA THR A 171 -2.63 28.10 -20.48
C THR A 171 -3.94 28.70 -20.06
#